data_4ca1f26ad1b4423887b54121df5deae5
#
_entry.id   4ca1f26ad1b4423887b54121df5deae5
#
_cell.length_a   1.000
_cell.length_b   1.000
_cell.length_c   1.000
_cell.angle_alpha   90.00
_cell.angle_beta   90.00
_cell.angle_gamma   90.00
#
_symmetry.space_group_name_H-M   'P 1'
#
loop_
_entity.id
_entity.type
_entity.pdbx_description
1 polymer ?
#
loop_
_entity_poly.entity_id
_entity_poly.type
_entity_poly.pdbx_seq_one_letter_code
_entity_poly.pdbx_strand_id
1 'polypeptide(L)'
;DLTEFQRNMKHFGVENNFPFPFMYYDLQKLYSKVYSDGKTRRSLKMAIEELGFSEDAEYHSAINDAVYTARIFQQMDFDSVKVYESIDTYRIPKDRKTEIYANFGTYEKYISRGFKTRDNAADDRVARSCRCYICGRSMKRLIKWFATTSKTYYSVFVCEEHGTFKGKLKVKHNDNGLYYD
;
A
#
# COMPACT_ATOMS: atom_id res chain seq x y z
N ASP A 1 11.86 -4.39 1.90
CA ASP A 1 12.35 -5.18 3.06
C ASP A 1 11.30 -6.17 3.59
N LEU A 2 10.05 -5.76 3.90
CA LEU A 2 9.03 -6.66 4.43
C LEU A 2 8.73 -7.85 3.51
N THR A 3 8.62 -7.62 2.19
CA THR A 3 8.40 -8.69 1.20
C THR A 3 9.56 -9.69 1.18
N GLU A 4 10.80 -9.21 1.21
CA GLU A 4 11.99 -10.08 1.24
C GLU A 4 12.09 -10.84 2.56
N PHE A 5 11.76 -10.20 3.66
CA PHE A 5 11.69 -10.87 4.97
C PHE A 5 10.72 -12.05 4.93
N GLN A 6 9.50 -11.85 4.41
CA GLN A 6 8.51 -12.92 4.29
C GLN A 6 8.93 -14.01 3.27
N ARG A 7 9.65 -13.64 2.19
CA ARG A 7 10.23 -14.62 1.26
C ARG A 7 11.27 -15.49 1.94
N ASN A 8 12.14 -14.89 2.74
CA ASN A 8 13.15 -15.62 3.51
C ASN A 8 12.48 -16.55 4.55
N MET A 9 11.46 -16.09 5.27
CA MET A 9 10.69 -16.95 6.16
C MET A 9 10.18 -18.19 5.41
N LYS A 10 9.56 -17.99 4.24
CA LYS A 10 9.07 -19.09 3.39
C LYS A 10 10.21 -20.02 2.93
N HIS A 11 11.36 -19.45 2.50
CA HIS A 11 12.50 -20.21 2.02
C HIS A 11 13.10 -21.11 3.11
N PHE A 12 13.20 -20.59 4.33
CA PHE A 12 13.78 -21.33 5.47
C PHE A 12 12.73 -22.11 6.28
N GLY A 13 11.50 -22.24 5.81
CA GLY A 13 10.44 -22.97 6.50
C GLY A 13 9.98 -22.33 7.81
N VAL A 14 10.23 -21.05 8.01
CA VAL A 14 9.74 -20.31 9.18
C VAL A 14 8.29 -19.93 8.96
N GLU A 15 7.44 -20.24 9.93
CA GLU A 15 6.02 -19.93 9.86
C GLU A 15 5.77 -18.42 9.87
N ASN A 16 4.96 -17.95 8.93
CA ASN A 16 4.56 -16.55 8.86
C ASN A 16 3.28 -16.33 9.67
N ASN A 17 3.42 -15.93 10.93
CA ASN A 17 2.34 -15.67 11.88
C ASN A 17 1.86 -14.21 11.88
N PHE A 18 2.21 -13.41 10.86
CA PHE A 18 1.65 -12.06 10.74
C PHE A 18 0.14 -12.11 10.59
N PRO A 19 -0.61 -11.16 11.17
CA PRO A 19 -2.06 -11.09 11.01
C PRO A 19 -2.43 -10.91 9.53
N PHE A 20 -3.69 -11.15 9.20
CA PHE A 20 -4.23 -10.88 7.86
C PHE A 20 -5.53 -10.08 7.96
N PRO A 21 -5.62 -8.92 7.32
CA PRO A 21 -4.55 -8.21 6.59
C PRO A 21 -3.45 -7.70 7.54
N PHE A 22 -2.19 -7.67 7.07
CA PHE A 22 -1.09 -7.09 7.83
C PHE A 22 -0.92 -5.62 7.50
N MET A 23 -1.05 -4.78 8.51
CA MET A 23 -0.87 -3.33 8.41
C MET A 23 0.50 -2.94 8.93
N TYR A 24 1.17 -1.98 8.28
CA TYR A 24 2.50 -1.54 8.66
C TYR A 24 2.75 -0.08 8.28
N TYR A 25 3.74 0.53 8.89
CA TYR A 25 4.25 1.84 8.51
C TYR A 25 5.54 1.72 7.70
N ASP A 26 5.54 2.31 6.51
CA ASP A 26 6.71 2.40 5.64
C ASP A 26 7.42 3.72 5.96
N LEU A 27 8.58 3.65 6.63
CA LEU A 27 9.29 4.84 7.10
C LEU A 27 9.68 5.78 5.96
N GLN A 28 10.10 5.27 4.80
CA GLN A 28 10.40 6.10 3.64
C GLN A 28 9.16 6.89 3.16
N LYS A 29 7.98 6.26 3.24
CA LYS A 29 6.71 6.93 2.93
C LYS A 29 6.41 8.02 3.97
N LEU A 30 6.56 7.71 5.26
CA LEU A 30 6.33 8.67 6.35
C LEU A 30 7.30 9.83 6.25
N TYR A 31 8.59 9.56 6.07
CA TYR A 31 9.62 10.58 5.90
C TYR A 31 9.30 11.55 4.78
N SER A 32 8.91 11.01 3.61
CA SER A 32 8.51 11.84 2.47
C SER A 32 7.31 12.74 2.80
N LYS A 33 6.37 12.27 3.63
CA LYS A 33 5.18 13.04 4.02
C LYS A 33 5.48 14.17 5.00
N VAL A 34 6.45 13.98 5.88
CA VAL A 34 6.78 14.92 6.95
C VAL A 34 7.85 15.91 6.51
N TYR A 35 8.92 15.42 5.87
CA TYR A 35 10.16 16.19 5.63
C TYR A 35 10.41 16.49 4.15
N SER A 36 9.54 16.07 3.22
CA SER A 36 9.75 16.26 1.78
C SER A 36 8.44 16.63 1.06
N ASP A 37 8.38 16.37 -0.24
CA ASP A 37 7.24 16.69 -1.13
C ASP A 37 6.04 15.73 -1.01
N GLY A 38 6.12 14.73 -0.14
CA GLY A 38 5.12 13.68 0.04
C GLY A 38 5.01 12.68 -1.10
N LYS A 39 5.91 12.73 -2.09
CA LYS A 39 5.91 11.88 -3.29
C LYS A 39 7.23 11.16 -3.50
N THR A 40 8.35 11.88 -3.37
CA THR A 40 9.69 11.36 -3.61
C THR A 40 10.19 10.58 -2.39
N ARG A 41 10.57 9.33 -2.62
CA ARG A 41 11.15 8.48 -1.58
C ARG A 41 12.61 8.83 -1.38
N ARG A 42 13.00 9.16 -0.16
CA ARG A 42 14.39 9.36 0.22
C ARG A 42 15.03 8.02 0.61
N SER A 43 16.30 7.82 0.27
CA SER A 43 17.06 6.69 0.82
C SER A 43 17.32 6.91 2.32
N LEU A 44 17.63 5.84 3.05
CA LEU A 44 17.96 5.93 4.47
C LEU A 44 19.15 6.87 4.68
N LYS A 45 20.20 6.76 3.85
CA LYS A 45 21.36 7.63 3.88
C LYS A 45 21.00 9.11 3.73
N MET A 46 20.20 9.45 2.72
CA MET A 46 19.76 10.85 2.53
C MET A 46 18.97 11.36 3.73
N ALA A 47 18.12 10.54 4.32
CA ALA A 47 17.35 10.95 5.50
C ALA A 47 18.24 11.19 6.73
N ILE A 48 19.29 10.40 6.91
CA ILE A 48 20.31 10.55 7.97
C ILE A 48 21.06 11.88 7.79
N GLU A 49 21.54 12.15 6.57
CA GLU A 49 22.24 13.40 6.21
C GLU A 49 21.34 14.62 6.39
N GLU A 50 20.10 14.58 5.89
CA GLU A 50 19.13 15.68 6.00
C GLU A 50 18.74 15.99 7.45
N LEU A 51 18.71 14.99 8.34
CA LEU A 51 18.44 15.16 9.78
C LEU A 51 19.68 15.48 10.62
N GLY A 52 20.86 15.50 10.01
CA GLY A 52 22.12 15.82 10.70
C GLY A 52 22.55 14.79 11.73
N PHE A 53 22.18 13.52 11.56
CA PHE A 53 22.69 12.45 12.41
C PHE A 53 24.16 12.20 12.10
N SER A 54 24.96 11.99 13.17
CA SER A 54 26.35 11.57 13.02
C SER A 54 26.42 10.17 12.37
N GLU A 55 27.33 10.03 11.40
CA GLU A 55 27.59 8.76 10.72
C GLU A 55 28.53 7.90 11.57
N ASP A 56 28.10 7.49 12.74
CA ASP A 56 28.94 6.77 13.72
C ASP A 56 29.12 5.27 13.37
N ALA A 57 28.49 4.79 12.30
CA ALA A 57 28.49 3.36 11.95
C ALA A 57 28.52 3.13 10.43
N GLU A 58 29.17 2.03 10.01
CA GLU A 58 29.19 1.59 8.62
C GLU A 58 27.77 1.34 8.09
N TYR A 59 27.43 1.98 6.97
CA TYR A 59 26.22 1.72 6.21
C TYR A 59 26.24 0.29 5.65
N HIS A 60 25.02 -0.25 5.41
CA HIS A 60 24.79 -1.61 4.87
C HIS A 60 24.95 -2.75 5.89
N SER A 61 25.05 -2.44 7.17
CA SER A 61 24.79 -3.42 8.22
C SER A 61 23.29 -3.39 8.57
N ALA A 62 22.62 -4.53 8.52
CA ALA A 62 21.20 -4.64 8.84
C ALA A 62 20.85 -4.06 10.22
N ILE A 63 21.76 -4.20 11.19
CA ILE A 63 21.60 -3.66 12.54
C ILE A 63 21.67 -2.13 12.54
N ASN A 64 22.64 -1.55 11.85
CA ASN A 64 22.82 -0.11 11.78
C ASN A 64 21.65 0.55 11.02
N ASP A 65 21.22 -0.06 9.91
CA ASP A 65 20.05 0.39 9.15
C ASP A 65 18.78 0.36 10.03
N ALA A 66 18.61 -0.66 10.87
CA ALA A 66 17.49 -0.73 11.80
C ALA A 66 17.57 0.35 12.89
N VAL A 67 18.77 0.60 13.46
CA VAL A 67 19.00 1.65 14.46
C VAL A 67 18.70 3.03 13.89
N TYR A 68 19.23 3.36 12.70
CA TYR A 68 18.93 4.65 12.06
C TYR A 68 17.46 4.79 11.68
N THR A 69 16.83 3.72 11.22
CA THR A 69 15.39 3.67 10.97
C THR A 69 14.59 4.02 12.22
N ALA A 70 14.94 3.43 13.37
CA ALA A 70 14.32 3.72 14.66
C ALA A 70 14.54 5.17 15.10
N ARG A 71 15.78 5.69 14.98
CA ARG A 71 16.11 7.09 15.32
C ARG A 71 15.31 8.09 14.48
N ILE A 72 15.18 7.85 13.16
CA ILE A 72 14.37 8.69 12.28
C ILE A 72 12.90 8.65 12.70
N PHE A 73 12.37 7.46 13.02
CA PHE A 73 10.98 7.32 13.46
C PHE A 73 10.73 8.07 14.78
N GLN A 74 11.68 8.04 15.72
CA GLN A 74 11.58 8.76 16.99
C GLN A 74 11.52 10.28 16.86
N GLN A 75 12.01 10.84 15.74
CA GLN A 75 11.91 12.29 15.44
C GLN A 75 10.53 12.68 14.90
N MET A 76 9.70 11.72 14.53
CA MET A 76 8.39 12.00 13.95
C MET A 76 7.32 12.08 15.04
N ASP A 77 6.45 13.09 14.92
CA ASP A 77 5.20 13.08 15.67
C ASP A 77 4.30 11.97 15.11
N PHE A 78 4.15 10.88 15.87
CA PHE A 78 3.39 9.72 15.43
C PHE A 78 1.91 10.06 15.14
N ASP A 79 1.32 10.97 15.92
CA ASP A 79 -0.09 11.36 15.72
C ASP A 79 -0.32 12.01 14.36
N SER A 80 0.66 12.72 13.84
CA SER A 80 0.59 13.33 12.51
C SER A 80 0.74 12.32 11.36
N VAL A 81 1.39 11.19 11.59
CA VAL A 81 1.72 10.19 10.54
C VAL A 81 0.93 8.89 10.61
N LYS A 82 0.22 8.61 11.71
CA LYS A 82 -0.56 7.37 11.90
C LYS A 82 -1.63 7.12 10.82
N VAL A 83 -2.07 8.17 10.12
CA VAL A 83 -3.03 8.05 9.01
C VAL A 83 -2.41 7.47 7.72
N TYR A 84 -1.09 7.38 7.63
CA TYR A 84 -0.38 6.91 6.44
C TYR A 84 -0.01 5.43 6.49
N GLU A 85 -0.78 4.63 7.17
CA GLU A 85 -0.65 3.18 7.22
C GLU A 85 -0.59 2.55 5.82
N SER A 86 0.06 1.40 5.72
CA SER A 86 0.19 0.62 4.49
C SER A 86 -0.29 -0.81 4.75
N ILE A 87 -0.82 -1.44 3.71
CA ILE A 87 -1.26 -2.84 3.76
C ILE A 87 -0.23 -3.70 3.06
N ASP A 88 0.23 -4.74 3.75
CA ASP A 88 1.06 -5.76 3.12
C ASP A 88 0.26 -6.56 2.09
N THR A 89 0.87 -6.78 0.93
CA THR A 89 0.29 -7.54 -0.18
C THR A 89 1.13 -8.76 -0.57
N TYR A 90 2.04 -9.18 0.29
CA TYR A 90 2.77 -10.44 0.10
C TYR A 90 1.80 -11.63 0.09
N ARG A 91 0.90 -11.67 1.07
CA ARG A 91 -0.28 -12.54 1.06
C ARG A 91 -1.47 -11.76 0.52
N ILE A 92 -2.15 -12.30 -0.48
CA ILE A 92 -3.39 -11.74 -1.01
C ILE A 92 -4.60 -12.54 -0.55
N PRO A 93 -5.81 -11.96 -0.59
CA PRO A 93 -7.04 -12.67 -0.29
C PRO A 93 -7.17 -13.98 -1.10
N LYS A 94 -7.61 -15.05 -0.45
CA LYS A 94 -7.80 -16.37 -1.08
C LYS A 94 -9.10 -16.44 -1.85
N ASP A 95 -10.13 -15.78 -1.35
CA ASP A 95 -11.50 -15.81 -1.89
C ASP A 95 -12.18 -14.45 -1.69
N ARG A 96 -13.41 -14.34 -2.18
CA ARG A 96 -14.20 -13.11 -2.10
C ARG A 96 -14.53 -12.66 -0.68
N LYS A 97 -14.63 -13.58 0.27
CA LYS A 97 -14.97 -13.25 1.67
C LYS A 97 -13.81 -12.62 2.41
N THR A 98 -12.61 -12.90 1.95
CA THR A 98 -11.36 -12.41 2.54
C THR A 98 -10.79 -11.19 1.79
N GLU A 99 -11.46 -10.69 0.72
CA GLU A 99 -11.09 -9.46 0.04
C GLU A 99 -11.05 -8.28 1.00
N ILE A 100 -10.03 -7.44 0.87
CA ILE A 100 -9.74 -6.38 1.83
C ILE A 100 -10.38 -5.07 1.38
N TYR A 101 -11.10 -4.43 2.29
CA TYR A 101 -11.58 -3.07 2.17
C TYR A 101 -11.04 -2.27 3.35
N ALA A 102 -10.14 -1.34 3.10
CA ALA A 102 -9.55 -0.51 4.14
C ALA A 102 -9.86 0.96 3.89
N ASN A 103 -10.51 1.60 4.86
CA ASN A 103 -10.83 3.01 4.81
C ASN A 103 -9.76 3.80 5.56
N PHE A 104 -9.09 4.72 4.86
CA PHE A 104 -8.03 5.58 5.39
C PHE A 104 -8.51 7.03 5.66
N GLY A 105 -9.82 7.25 5.74
CA GLY A 105 -10.41 8.56 6.02
C GLY A 105 -10.45 9.52 4.82
N THR A 106 -9.48 9.46 3.94
CA THR A 106 -9.38 10.28 2.71
C THR A 106 -9.55 9.47 1.42
N TYR A 107 -9.50 8.15 1.51
CA TYR A 107 -9.77 7.21 0.43
C TYR A 107 -10.06 5.82 1.00
N GLU A 108 -10.69 4.97 0.20
CA GLU A 108 -10.83 3.54 0.47
C GLU A 108 -9.89 2.76 -0.46
N LYS A 109 -9.21 1.76 0.09
CA LYS A 109 -8.40 0.82 -0.66
C LYS A 109 -9.06 -0.55 -0.68
N TYR A 110 -9.16 -1.12 -1.87
CA TYR A 110 -9.64 -2.48 -2.09
C TYR A 110 -8.51 -3.36 -2.60
N ILE A 111 -8.35 -4.55 -2.03
CA ILE A 111 -7.42 -5.57 -2.52
C ILE A 111 -8.22 -6.83 -2.82
N SER A 112 -8.23 -7.23 -4.08
CA SER A 112 -8.97 -8.40 -4.54
C SER A 112 -8.26 -9.70 -4.19
N ARG A 113 -9.00 -10.79 -4.26
CA ARG A 113 -8.42 -12.13 -4.37
C ARG A 113 -7.57 -12.28 -5.62
N GLY A 114 -6.77 -13.35 -5.67
CA GLY A 114 -6.00 -13.72 -6.85
C GLY A 114 -6.89 -14.20 -8.01
N PHE A 115 -6.48 -13.84 -9.23
CA PHE A 115 -7.09 -14.31 -10.48
C PHE A 115 -6.07 -15.12 -11.29
N LYS A 116 -6.53 -16.17 -11.95
CA LYS A 116 -5.68 -17.03 -12.78
C LYS A 116 -5.24 -16.35 -14.07
N THR A 117 -6.12 -15.54 -14.65
CA THR A 117 -5.88 -14.83 -15.91
C THR A 117 -6.26 -13.37 -15.81
N ARG A 118 -5.74 -12.58 -16.74
CA ARG A 118 -6.04 -11.15 -16.84
C ARG A 118 -7.49 -10.89 -17.22
N ASP A 119 -8.07 -11.77 -18.04
CA ASP A 119 -9.46 -11.67 -18.47
C ASP A 119 -10.41 -11.91 -17.29
N ASN A 120 -10.15 -12.95 -16.48
CA ASN A 120 -10.92 -13.19 -15.26
C ASN A 120 -10.88 -12.03 -14.28
N ALA A 121 -9.72 -11.36 -14.19
CA ALA A 121 -9.59 -10.15 -13.40
C ALA A 121 -10.38 -8.98 -14.01
N ALA A 122 -10.29 -8.79 -15.34
CA ALA A 122 -10.98 -7.73 -16.06
C ALA A 122 -12.52 -7.85 -16.01
N ASP A 123 -13.03 -9.05 -15.90
CA ASP A 123 -14.48 -9.32 -15.84
C ASP A 123 -15.06 -9.24 -14.42
N ASP A 124 -14.21 -9.12 -13.40
CA ASP A 124 -14.70 -9.03 -12.02
C ASP A 124 -15.40 -7.70 -11.76
N ARG A 125 -16.73 -7.79 -11.53
CA ARG A 125 -17.56 -6.60 -11.32
C ARG A 125 -17.24 -5.86 -10.03
N VAL A 126 -16.85 -6.58 -8.97
CA VAL A 126 -16.54 -5.98 -7.66
C VAL A 126 -15.25 -5.19 -7.74
N ALA A 127 -14.20 -5.78 -8.31
CA ALA A 127 -12.93 -5.08 -8.52
C ALA A 127 -13.05 -3.82 -9.39
N ARG A 128 -14.07 -3.75 -10.23
CA ARG A 128 -14.35 -2.60 -11.13
C ARG A 128 -15.41 -1.63 -10.59
N SER A 129 -15.98 -1.90 -9.44
CA SER A 129 -16.88 -0.98 -8.72
C SER A 129 -16.11 -0.15 -7.70
N CYS A 130 -16.71 0.94 -7.25
CA CYS A 130 -16.19 1.74 -6.14
C CYS A 130 -17.31 2.03 -5.14
N ARG A 131 -16.92 2.13 -3.88
CA ARG A 131 -17.77 2.61 -2.81
C ARG A 131 -17.30 3.99 -2.35
N CYS A 132 -18.19 4.78 -1.84
CA CYS A 132 -17.86 6.06 -1.24
C CYS A 132 -17.16 5.82 0.11
N TYR A 133 -15.95 6.28 0.29
CA TYR A 133 -15.20 6.08 1.53
C TYR A 133 -15.81 6.85 2.73
N ILE A 134 -16.71 7.81 2.47
CA ILE A 134 -17.39 8.60 3.50
C ILE A 134 -18.62 7.86 4.02
N CYS A 135 -19.52 7.40 3.13
CA CYS A 135 -20.78 6.78 3.52
C CYS A 135 -20.91 5.28 3.20
N GLY A 136 -19.90 4.66 2.58
CA GLY A 136 -19.88 3.24 2.23
C GLY A 136 -20.80 2.82 1.08
N ARG A 137 -21.64 3.72 0.53
CA ARG A 137 -22.57 3.39 -0.55
C ARG A 137 -21.85 3.14 -1.86
N SER A 138 -22.40 2.24 -2.69
CA SER A 138 -21.94 2.03 -4.06
C SER A 138 -22.10 3.31 -4.86
N MET A 139 -21.09 3.64 -5.65
CA MET A 139 -21.06 4.83 -6.50
C MET A 139 -21.40 4.49 -7.94
N LYS A 140 -22.07 5.42 -8.62
CA LYS A 140 -22.32 5.34 -10.05
C LYS A 140 -21.05 5.74 -10.83
N ARG A 141 -20.65 4.92 -11.78
CA ARG A 141 -19.53 5.22 -12.66
C ARG A 141 -19.95 6.24 -13.74
N LEU A 142 -19.24 7.35 -13.80
CA LEU A 142 -19.43 8.40 -14.81
C LEU A 142 -18.55 8.18 -16.05
N ILE A 143 -17.28 7.84 -15.84
CA ILE A 143 -16.33 7.59 -16.91
C ILE A 143 -15.92 6.12 -16.88
N LYS A 144 -15.92 5.44 -18.02
CA LYS A 144 -15.42 4.07 -18.14
C LYS A 144 -13.95 4.00 -17.75
N TRP A 145 -13.52 2.85 -17.23
CA TRP A 145 -12.11 2.59 -16.95
C TRP A 145 -11.27 2.76 -18.22
N PHE A 146 -10.25 3.58 -18.15
CA PHE A 146 -9.28 3.80 -19.21
C PHE A 146 -7.86 3.57 -18.69
N ALA A 147 -7.02 2.96 -19.53
CA ALA A 147 -5.65 2.65 -19.20
C ALA A 147 -4.77 3.90 -19.36
N THR A 148 -3.90 4.14 -18.38
CA THR A 148 -2.80 5.13 -18.49
C THR A 148 -1.45 4.44 -18.66
N THR A 149 -1.37 3.19 -18.21
CA THR A 149 -0.23 2.27 -18.45
C THR A 149 -0.79 0.86 -18.64
N SER A 150 0.07 -0.09 -18.98
CA SER A 150 -0.33 -1.50 -19.09
C SER A 150 -0.90 -2.11 -17.78
N LYS A 151 -0.68 -1.46 -16.64
CA LYS A 151 -1.07 -1.97 -15.31
C LYS A 151 -1.94 -1.02 -14.50
N THR A 152 -2.17 0.21 -14.98
CA THR A 152 -2.89 1.24 -14.23
C THR A 152 -4.05 1.79 -15.02
N TYR A 153 -5.21 1.82 -14.39
CA TYR A 153 -6.46 2.30 -14.96
C TYR A 153 -7.05 3.37 -14.05
N TYR A 154 -7.77 4.31 -14.66
CA TYR A 154 -8.53 5.33 -13.95
C TYR A 154 -9.97 5.34 -14.42
N SER A 155 -10.83 5.82 -13.53
CA SER A 155 -12.26 6.02 -13.75
C SER A 155 -12.74 7.17 -12.87
N VAL A 156 -13.94 7.67 -13.14
CA VAL A 156 -14.61 8.67 -12.31
C VAL A 156 -15.94 8.11 -11.85
N PHE A 157 -16.22 8.29 -10.58
CA PHE A 157 -17.43 7.84 -9.92
C PHE A 157 -18.12 9.00 -9.23
N VAL A 158 -19.42 8.91 -9.02
CA VAL A 158 -20.19 9.87 -8.25
C VAL A 158 -20.97 9.20 -7.13
N CYS A 159 -20.87 9.76 -5.94
CA CYS A 159 -21.77 9.53 -4.82
C CYS A 159 -22.81 10.65 -4.82
N GLU A 160 -24.08 10.33 -4.70
CA GLU A 160 -25.17 11.31 -4.70
C GLU A 160 -25.06 12.34 -3.58
N GLU A 161 -24.49 11.95 -2.43
CA GLU A 161 -24.33 12.82 -1.26
C GLU A 161 -22.97 13.51 -1.18
N HIS A 162 -21.90 12.85 -1.66
CA HIS A 162 -20.52 13.31 -1.41
C HIS A 162 -19.78 13.73 -2.69
N GLY A 163 -20.49 13.74 -3.83
CA GLY A 163 -19.94 14.26 -5.09
C GLY A 163 -19.03 13.28 -5.83
N THR A 164 -18.02 13.81 -6.53
CA THR A 164 -17.25 13.07 -7.52
C THR A 164 -15.93 12.56 -6.95
N PHE A 165 -15.59 11.30 -7.27
CA PHE A 165 -14.40 10.62 -6.81
C PHE A 165 -13.60 10.03 -7.97
N LYS A 166 -12.29 10.04 -7.82
CA LYS A 166 -11.36 9.35 -8.72
C LYS A 166 -11.19 7.91 -8.30
N GLY A 167 -11.50 6.99 -9.18
CA GLY A 167 -11.13 5.58 -9.06
C GLY A 167 -9.77 5.32 -9.69
N LYS A 168 -8.91 4.57 -9.00
CA LYS A 168 -7.62 4.08 -9.51
C LYS A 168 -7.55 2.59 -9.28
N LEU A 169 -7.24 1.85 -10.33
CA LEU A 169 -7.09 0.40 -10.30
C LEU A 169 -5.69 0.05 -10.79
N LYS A 170 -4.96 -0.72 -10.01
CA LYS A 170 -3.69 -1.30 -10.41
C LYS A 170 -3.79 -2.81 -10.51
N VAL A 171 -3.30 -3.37 -11.61
CA VAL A 171 -3.09 -4.80 -11.75
C VAL A 171 -1.70 -5.12 -11.24
N LYS A 172 -1.62 -5.95 -10.22
CA LYS A 172 -0.37 -6.43 -9.64
C LYS A 172 -0.24 -7.94 -9.82
N HIS A 173 0.97 -8.43 -9.75
CA HIS A 173 1.31 -9.84 -9.80
C HIS A 173 2.26 -10.16 -8.65
N ASN A 174 2.01 -11.25 -7.96
CA ASN A 174 2.92 -11.85 -6.99
C ASN A 174 2.92 -13.37 -7.19
N ASP A 175 3.61 -14.11 -6.31
CA ASP A 175 3.71 -15.57 -6.36
C ASP A 175 2.35 -16.30 -6.24
N ASN A 176 1.30 -15.59 -5.82
CA ASN A 176 -0.07 -16.12 -5.65
C ASN A 176 -1.02 -15.73 -6.80
N GLY A 177 -0.54 -15.02 -7.82
CA GLY A 177 -1.29 -14.67 -9.01
C GLY A 177 -1.49 -13.18 -9.27
N LEU A 178 -2.40 -12.86 -10.19
CA LEU A 178 -2.82 -11.50 -10.51
C LEU A 178 -3.87 -11.02 -9.52
N TYR A 179 -3.78 -9.78 -9.08
CA TYR A 179 -4.78 -9.15 -8.22
C TYR A 179 -4.92 -7.65 -8.49
N TYR A 180 -6.02 -7.06 -8.03
CA TYR A 180 -6.25 -5.62 -8.07
C TYR A 180 -5.95 -4.95 -6.74
N ASP A 181 -5.34 -3.77 -6.83
CA ASP A 181 -5.02 -2.87 -5.72
C ASP A 181 -5.36 -1.42 -6.09
#